data_7a6ead377f90c46d59ab5d3fe051d0e7
#
_entry.id   7a6ead377f90c46d59ab5d3fe051d0e7
#
_cell.length_a   1.000
_cell.length_b   1.000
_cell.length_c   1.000
_cell.angle_alpha   90.00
_cell.angle_beta   90.00
_cell.angle_gamma   90.00
#
_symmetry.space_group_name_H-M   'P 1'
#
loop_
_entity.id
_entity.type
_entity.pdbx_description
1 polymer ?
#
loop_
_entity_poly.entity_id
_entity_poly.type
_entity_poly.pdbx_seq_one_letter_code
_entity_poly.pdbx_strand_id
1 'polypeptide(L)'
;MICCCCDIMAQQDSSTVIGRLQYVYALKDAINDCVWQGFTDKNNDVPLIYYDDSCCYVVNPSKKILNQYAAELVYKDNGVNIYQTRRIDNIPFHMHVTITDEQESIDYHTPIMRCSSLEQTGKTIPDVKTINTWATMIMHEYFHGFQFKQRGFFEAYVAIISDCPQDTLPKFQAQLEWYKESIQQENELLLKAIDALDLDAMKAYIRAFLELRDSRRTKIKELGNTDITSAEQLMEITEGSARYIEYRLYDYLGNFSLAQEKWLYTVGKNYYYATGFNLLRLLDKLGTEYHSRIFTDVTTLEKALRELSY
;
A
#
# COMPACT_ATOMS: atom_id res chain seq x y z
N MET A 1 20.25 -17.87 -6.28
CA MET A 1 19.08 -18.69 -6.70
C MET A 1 18.05 -17.81 -7.38
N ILE A 2 18.43 -17.16 -8.50
CA ILE A 2 17.67 -16.07 -9.17
C ILE A 2 17.05 -16.56 -10.52
N CYS A 3 17.20 -17.81 -10.91
CA CYS A 3 17.05 -18.19 -12.32
C CYS A 3 15.74 -18.88 -12.74
N CYS A 4 14.87 -19.34 -11.84
CA CYS A 4 13.67 -20.09 -12.27
C CYS A 4 12.38 -19.27 -12.42
N CYS A 5 12.28 -18.10 -11.79
CA CYS A 5 11.03 -17.32 -11.82
C CYS A 5 10.92 -16.37 -13.03
N CYS A 6 12.05 -15.93 -13.60
CA CYS A 6 12.04 -15.08 -14.81
C CYS A 6 11.43 -15.78 -16.03
N ASP A 7 11.56 -17.11 -16.13
CA ASP A 7 11.04 -17.87 -17.28
C ASP A 7 9.50 -18.02 -17.25
N ILE A 8 8.88 -18.02 -16.06
CA ILE A 8 7.42 -18.09 -15.94
C ILE A 8 6.76 -16.79 -16.39
N MET A 9 7.44 -15.67 -16.17
CA MET A 9 6.96 -14.34 -16.56
C MET A 9 7.05 -14.07 -18.07
N ALA A 10 7.95 -14.75 -18.77
CA ALA A 10 8.16 -14.56 -20.21
C ALA A 10 7.09 -15.23 -21.10
N GLN A 11 6.25 -16.11 -20.54
CA GLN A 11 5.26 -16.88 -21.32
C GLN A 11 3.85 -16.27 -21.34
N GLN A 12 3.59 -15.19 -20.61
CA GLN A 12 2.25 -14.61 -20.55
C GLN A 12 2.08 -13.52 -21.60
N ASP A 13 1.08 -13.67 -22.49
CA ASP A 13 0.74 -12.68 -23.49
C ASP A 13 0.08 -11.44 -22.83
N SER A 14 0.90 -10.49 -22.41
CA SER A 14 0.43 -9.23 -21.81
C SER A 14 -0.33 -8.31 -22.77
N SER A 15 -0.50 -8.71 -24.04
CA SER A 15 -1.35 -7.98 -24.98
C SER A 15 -2.82 -8.24 -24.75
N THR A 16 -3.18 -9.35 -24.10
CA THR A 16 -4.57 -9.71 -23.76
C THR A 16 -4.92 -9.36 -22.33
N VAL A 17 -6.21 -9.11 -22.05
CA VAL A 17 -6.70 -8.86 -20.68
C VAL A 17 -6.42 -10.05 -19.77
N ILE A 18 -6.69 -11.27 -20.26
CA ILE A 18 -6.44 -12.49 -19.47
C ILE A 18 -4.94 -12.60 -19.13
N GLY A 19 -4.05 -12.41 -20.09
CA GLY A 19 -2.62 -12.46 -19.85
C GLY A 19 -2.12 -11.39 -18.86
N ARG A 20 -2.69 -10.18 -18.91
CA ARG A 20 -2.39 -9.12 -17.91
C ARG A 20 -2.83 -9.49 -16.50
N LEU A 21 -4.03 -10.05 -16.36
CA LEU A 21 -4.55 -10.49 -15.06
C LEU A 21 -3.73 -11.67 -14.52
N GLN A 22 -3.36 -12.62 -15.37
CA GLN A 22 -2.44 -13.70 -15.00
C GLN A 22 -1.10 -13.16 -14.51
N TYR A 23 -0.56 -12.14 -15.20
CA TYR A 23 0.70 -11.50 -14.82
C TYR A 23 0.64 -10.87 -13.42
N VAL A 24 -0.47 -10.17 -13.09
CA VAL A 24 -0.69 -9.60 -11.75
C VAL A 24 -0.63 -10.68 -10.66
N TYR A 25 -1.32 -11.82 -10.86
CA TYR A 25 -1.31 -12.91 -9.88
C TYR A 25 0.02 -13.65 -9.83
N ALA A 26 0.70 -13.80 -10.96
CA ALA A 26 2.06 -14.36 -11.00
C ALA A 26 3.07 -13.49 -10.23
N LEU A 27 2.95 -12.15 -10.33
CA LEU A 27 3.74 -11.23 -9.52
C LEU A 27 3.43 -11.38 -8.03
N LYS A 28 2.16 -11.46 -7.65
CA LYS A 28 1.76 -11.68 -6.27
C LYS A 28 2.39 -12.95 -5.71
N ASP A 29 2.31 -14.05 -6.44
CA ASP A 29 2.89 -15.33 -6.03
C ASP A 29 4.43 -15.30 -5.98
N ALA A 30 5.06 -14.54 -6.87
CA ALA A 30 6.53 -14.45 -6.95
C ALA A 30 7.14 -13.73 -5.74
N ILE A 31 6.49 -12.72 -5.18
CA ILE A 31 6.98 -12.01 -3.99
C ILE A 31 6.77 -12.80 -2.70
N ASN A 32 5.83 -13.78 -2.73
CA ASN A 32 5.65 -14.78 -1.70
C ASN A 32 5.70 -14.22 -0.26
N ASP A 33 5.61 -15.09 0.72
CA ASP A 33 5.77 -14.76 2.15
C ASP A 33 7.14 -14.14 2.52
N CYS A 34 8.09 -14.17 1.58
CA CYS A 34 9.38 -13.48 1.74
C CYS A 34 9.28 -11.96 1.85
N VAL A 35 8.20 -11.35 1.32
CA VAL A 35 7.99 -9.91 1.38
C VAL A 35 7.02 -9.54 2.50
N TRP A 36 5.93 -10.29 2.61
CA TRP A 36 4.94 -10.08 3.67
C TRP A 36 4.21 -11.36 4.02
N GLN A 37 4.38 -11.82 5.25
CA GLN A 37 3.79 -13.06 5.73
C GLN A 37 2.26 -13.05 5.57
N GLY A 38 1.72 -14.11 4.97
CA GLY A 38 0.28 -14.30 4.78
C GLY A 38 -0.33 -13.49 3.62
N PHE A 39 0.45 -12.64 2.91
CA PHE A 39 -0.08 -11.86 1.78
C PHE A 39 -0.50 -12.77 0.61
N THR A 40 0.18 -13.87 0.40
CA THR A 40 -0.13 -14.86 -0.65
C THR A 40 -1.11 -15.95 -0.22
N ASP A 41 -1.51 -15.98 1.07
CA ASP A 41 -2.53 -16.93 1.53
C ASP A 41 -3.86 -16.67 0.82
N LYS A 42 -4.43 -17.72 0.21
CA LYS A 42 -5.71 -17.65 -0.51
C LYS A 42 -6.88 -17.18 0.35
N ASN A 43 -6.82 -17.38 1.66
CA ASN A 43 -7.84 -16.87 2.59
C ASN A 43 -7.81 -15.34 2.67
N ASN A 44 -6.69 -14.73 2.32
CA ASN A 44 -6.49 -13.29 2.26
C ASN A 44 -6.69 -12.71 0.86
N ASP A 45 -7.05 -13.53 -0.13
CA ASP A 45 -7.33 -13.06 -1.48
C ASP A 45 -8.48 -12.03 -1.49
N VAL A 46 -8.27 -11.00 -2.30
CA VAL A 46 -9.23 -9.94 -2.55
C VAL A 46 -9.74 -10.10 -3.98
N PRO A 47 -11.05 -10.12 -4.22
CA PRO A 47 -11.58 -10.11 -5.57
C PRO A 47 -11.10 -8.89 -6.33
N LEU A 48 -10.66 -9.07 -7.58
CA LEU A 48 -10.22 -8.00 -8.45
C LEU A 48 -11.24 -7.80 -9.57
N ILE A 49 -11.71 -6.57 -9.75
CA ILE A 49 -12.56 -6.16 -10.86
C ILE A 49 -11.74 -5.26 -11.77
N TYR A 50 -11.41 -5.79 -12.94
CA TYR A 50 -10.80 -5.03 -14.03
C TYR A 50 -11.90 -4.57 -14.99
N TYR A 51 -11.84 -3.33 -15.40
CA TYR A 51 -12.76 -2.78 -16.38
C TYR A 51 -12.04 -2.02 -17.50
N ASP A 52 -12.63 -2.10 -18.67
CA ASP A 52 -12.27 -1.32 -19.84
C ASP A 52 -13.51 -0.67 -20.46
N ASP A 53 -13.35 -0.09 -21.64
CA ASP A 53 -14.46 0.61 -22.32
C ASP A 53 -15.55 -0.36 -22.83
N SER A 54 -15.35 -1.67 -22.75
CA SER A 54 -16.25 -2.68 -23.36
C SER A 54 -16.91 -3.61 -22.36
N CYS A 55 -16.22 -4.00 -21.29
CA CYS A 55 -16.71 -4.96 -20.31
C CYS A 55 -15.90 -4.96 -19.02
N CYS A 56 -16.38 -5.72 -18.03
CA CYS A 56 -15.64 -6.00 -16.81
C CYS A 56 -15.16 -7.45 -16.77
N TYR A 57 -13.99 -7.65 -16.16
CA TYR A 57 -13.49 -8.96 -15.80
C TYR A 57 -13.38 -9.04 -14.27
N VAL A 58 -13.86 -10.14 -13.71
CA VAL A 58 -13.90 -10.36 -12.27
C VAL A 58 -13.02 -11.55 -11.95
N VAL A 59 -11.99 -11.33 -11.13
CA VAL A 59 -11.00 -12.36 -10.79
C VAL A 59 -11.24 -12.83 -9.38
N ASN A 60 -11.30 -14.15 -9.19
CA ASN A 60 -11.50 -14.83 -7.91
C ASN A 60 -12.67 -14.25 -7.07
N PRO A 61 -13.85 -14.03 -7.67
CA PRO A 61 -14.98 -13.41 -7.00
C PRO A 61 -15.57 -14.30 -5.91
N SER A 62 -16.17 -13.67 -4.90
CA SER A 62 -17.14 -14.33 -4.05
C SER A 62 -18.43 -14.65 -4.81
N LYS A 63 -19.25 -15.56 -4.26
CA LYS A 63 -20.58 -15.84 -4.84
C LYS A 63 -21.46 -14.59 -4.94
N LYS A 64 -21.37 -13.69 -3.96
CA LYS A 64 -22.12 -12.43 -3.95
C LYS A 64 -21.74 -11.56 -5.17
N ILE A 65 -20.44 -11.38 -5.40
CA ILE A 65 -19.94 -10.60 -6.54
C ILE A 65 -20.32 -11.25 -7.87
N LEU A 66 -20.21 -12.58 -8.01
CA LEU A 66 -20.64 -13.28 -9.21
C LEU A 66 -22.11 -13.02 -9.54
N ASN A 67 -22.99 -13.10 -8.55
CA ASN A 67 -24.41 -12.84 -8.74
C ASN A 67 -24.67 -11.37 -9.11
N GLN A 68 -23.98 -10.44 -8.45
CA GLN A 68 -24.13 -9.01 -8.70
C GLN A 68 -23.70 -8.62 -10.12
N TYR A 69 -22.64 -9.22 -10.63
CA TYR A 69 -22.10 -8.93 -11.96
C TYR A 69 -22.68 -9.81 -13.06
N ALA A 70 -23.40 -10.89 -12.73
CA ALA A 70 -23.88 -11.91 -13.69
C ALA A 70 -22.76 -12.33 -14.66
N ALA A 71 -21.57 -12.59 -14.13
CA ALA A 71 -20.37 -12.82 -14.91
C ALA A 71 -20.19 -14.32 -15.22
N GLU A 72 -19.72 -14.63 -16.44
CA GLU A 72 -19.50 -15.96 -16.96
C GLU A 72 -18.01 -16.32 -16.93
N LEU A 73 -17.68 -17.56 -16.57
CA LEU A 73 -16.30 -18.06 -16.53
C LEU A 73 -15.68 -18.08 -17.92
N VAL A 74 -14.56 -17.37 -18.10
CA VAL A 74 -13.82 -17.32 -19.38
C VAL A 74 -12.41 -17.91 -19.26
N TYR A 75 -11.89 -18.03 -18.04
CA TYR A 75 -10.56 -18.62 -17.81
C TYR A 75 -10.48 -19.24 -16.42
N LYS A 76 -9.80 -20.39 -16.32
CA LYS A 76 -9.53 -21.09 -15.07
C LYS A 76 -8.22 -21.84 -15.17
N ASP A 77 -7.21 -21.43 -14.40
CA ASP A 77 -5.94 -22.13 -14.26
C ASP A 77 -5.19 -21.67 -13.01
N ASN A 78 -4.38 -22.57 -12.41
CA ASN A 78 -3.47 -22.31 -11.30
C ASN A 78 -4.07 -21.46 -10.14
N GLY A 79 -5.35 -21.68 -9.83
CA GLY A 79 -6.03 -20.93 -8.77
C GLY A 79 -6.53 -19.54 -9.16
N VAL A 80 -6.35 -19.13 -10.41
CA VAL A 80 -6.91 -17.90 -10.98
C VAL A 80 -8.15 -18.25 -11.79
N ASN A 81 -9.29 -17.73 -11.36
CA ASN A 81 -10.58 -17.88 -12.08
C ASN A 81 -11.01 -16.50 -12.56
N ILE A 82 -11.11 -16.31 -13.88
CA ILE A 82 -11.51 -15.04 -14.49
C ILE A 82 -12.90 -15.20 -15.11
N TYR A 83 -13.78 -14.32 -14.74
CA TYR A 83 -15.14 -14.23 -15.26
C TYR A 83 -15.29 -12.93 -16.02
N GLN A 84 -16.10 -12.91 -17.06
CA GLN A 84 -16.40 -11.75 -17.90
C GLN A 84 -17.86 -11.37 -17.80
N THR A 85 -18.15 -10.09 -17.78
CA THR A 85 -19.51 -9.55 -17.87
C THR A 85 -19.54 -8.37 -18.82
N ARG A 86 -20.72 -8.19 -19.50
CA ARG A 86 -20.97 -7.01 -20.33
C ARG A 86 -21.37 -5.79 -19.51
N ARG A 87 -21.52 -5.93 -18.20
CA ARG A 87 -21.73 -4.79 -17.33
C ARG A 87 -20.51 -3.88 -17.41
N ILE A 88 -20.75 -2.62 -17.73
CA ILE A 88 -19.76 -1.55 -17.67
C ILE A 88 -20.07 -0.76 -16.41
N ASP A 89 -19.15 -0.77 -15.47
CA ASP A 89 -19.23 0.14 -14.34
C ASP A 89 -18.88 1.54 -14.87
N ASN A 90 -19.84 2.48 -14.84
CA ASN A 90 -19.60 3.90 -15.16
C ASN A 90 -18.75 4.58 -14.07
N ILE A 91 -17.70 3.92 -13.64
CA ILE A 91 -16.75 4.45 -12.66
C ILE A 91 -15.67 5.15 -13.48
N PRO A 92 -15.42 6.45 -13.26
CA PRO A 92 -14.28 7.12 -13.85
C PRO A 92 -13.02 6.30 -13.54
N PHE A 93 -12.02 6.36 -14.41
CA PHE A 93 -10.78 5.63 -14.17
C PHE A 93 -10.42 5.71 -12.69
N HIS A 94 -10.30 4.58 -12.09
CA HIS A 94 -9.93 4.46 -10.70
C HIS A 94 -9.16 3.16 -10.46
N MET A 95 -8.14 3.27 -9.60
CA MET A 95 -7.43 2.13 -9.07
C MET A 95 -7.51 2.27 -7.56
N HIS A 96 -8.31 1.44 -6.90
CA HIS A 96 -8.56 1.55 -5.46
C HIS A 96 -9.19 0.29 -4.89
N VAL A 97 -9.10 0.15 -3.59
CA VAL A 97 -9.87 -0.83 -2.82
C VAL A 97 -11.17 -0.21 -2.32
N THR A 98 -12.28 -0.87 -2.61
CA THR A 98 -13.58 -0.55 -2.04
C THR A 98 -13.83 -1.51 -0.87
N ILE A 99 -14.10 -0.95 0.31
CA ILE A 99 -14.37 -1.72 1.54
C ILE A 99 -15.85 -1.67 1.94
N THR A 100 -16.65 -0.87 1.23
CA THR A 100 -18.08 -0.73 1.45
C THR A 100 -18.84 -0.93 0.15
N ASP A 101 -19.99 -1.56 0.19
CA ASP A 101 -20.99 -1.44 -0.85
C ASP A 101 -21.84 -0.20 -0.52
N GLU A 102 -22.17 0.63 -1.52
CA GLU A 102 -22.94 1.88 -1.34
C GLU A 102 -24.32 1.66 -0.69
N GLN A 103 -24.82 0.42 -0.70
CA GLN A 103 -26.16 0.06 -0.20
C GLN A 103 -26.16 -0.79 1.07
N GLU A 104 -25.00 -1.23 1.57
CA GLU A 104 -24.93 -2.13 2.72
C GLU A 104 -24.02 -1.57 3.82
N SER A 105 -24.24 -2.06 5.04
CA SER A 105 -23.34 -1.80 6.16
C SER A 105 -21.91 -2.20 5.82
N ILE A 106 -20.95 -1.45 6.32
CA ILE A 106 -19.52 -1.70 6.15
C ILE A 106 -19.23 -3.18 6.41
N ASP A 107 -18.75 -3.88 5.38
CA ASP A 107 -18.31 -5.26 5.47
C ASP A 107 -16.80 -5.36 5.16
N TYR A 108 -15.98 -5.22 6.20
CA TYR A 108 -14.53 -5.31 6.11
C TYR A 108 -14.01 -6.72 5.79
N HIS A 109 -14.89 -7.73 5.75
CA HIS A 109 -14.52 -9.09 5.34
C HIS A 109 -14.52 -9.28 3.82
N THR A 110 -15.05 -8.31 3.09
CA THR A 110 -15.15 -8.39 1.62
C THR A 110 -14.63 -7.14 0.90
N PRO A 111 -13.39 -6.72 1.14
CA PRO A 111 -12.79 -5.67 0.32
C PRO A 111 -12.72 -6.13 -1.14
N ILE A 112 -12.89 -5.19 -2.09
CA ILE A 112 -12.85 -5.44 -3.53
C ILE A 112 -11.83 -4.49 -4.14
N MET A 113 -10.85 -5.04 -4.84
CA MET A 113 -9.92 -4.26 -5.65
C MET A 113 -10.57 -3.91 -7.00
N ARG A 114 -10.50 -2.65 -7.40
CA ARG A 114 -10.97 -2.17 -8.71
C ARG A 114 -9.82 -1.54 -9.47
N CYS A 115 -9.69 -1.87 -10.75
CA CYS A 115 -8.69 -1.25 -11.61
C CYS A 115 -9.19 -1.09 -13.03
N SER A 116 -8.67 -0.09 -13.74
CA SER A 116 -8.87 0.06 -15.18
C SER A 116 -7.70 -0.54 -15.97
N SER A 117 -7.84 -0.58 -17.29
CA SER A 117 -6.81 -1.04 -18.20
C SER A 117 -5.51 -0.20 -18.08
N LEU A 118 -4.38 -0.79 -18.49
CA LEU A 118 -3.10 -0.07 -18.57
C LEU A 118 -3.24 1.23 -19.38
N GLU A 119 -3.97 1.17 -20.49
CA GLU A 119 -4.15 2.29 -21.41
C GLU A 119 -4.96 3.44 -20.79
N GLN A 120 -6.00 3.10 -20.03
CA GLN A 120 -6.81 4.10 -19.30
C GLN A 120 -6.05 4.66 -18.11
N THR A 121 -5.36 3.79 -17.37
CA THR A 121 -4.48 4.20 -16.26
C THR A 121 -3.45 5.22 -16.72
N GLY A 122 -2.75 4.93 -17.83
CA GLY A 122 -1.70 5.82 -18.36
C GLY A 122 -2.19 7.18 -18.83
N LYS A 123 -3.49 7.33 -19.18
CA LYS A 123 -4.08 8.65 -19.49
C LYS A 123 -4.19 9.55 -18.25
N THR A 124 -4.44 8.96 -17.08
CA THR A 124 -4.67 9.71 -15.83
C THR A 124 -3.40 9.79 -14.99
N ILE A 125 -2.57 8.75 -15.03
CA ILE A 125 -1.31 8.65 -14.29
C ILE A 125 -0.16 8.48 -15.29
N PRO A 126 0.47 9.58 -15.72
CA PRO A 126 1.46 9.55 -16.81
C PRO A 126 2.71 8.67 -16.55
N ASP A 127 2.99 8.36 -15.29
CA ASP A 127 4.11 7.48 -14.91
C ASP A 127 3.81 6.01 -15.18
N VAL A 128 2.55 5.61 -15.36
CA VAL A 128 2.14 4.24 -15.67
C VAL A 128 2.20 4.01 -17.18
N LYS A 129 3.36 3.56 -17.66
CA LYS A 129 3.63 3.38 -19.09
C LYS A 129 3.84 1.92 -19.51
N THR A 130 4.08 1.04 -18.57
CA THR A 130 4.44 -0.36 -18.83
C THR A 130 3.55 -1.29 -18.02
N ILE A 131 3.47 -2.55 -18.45
CA ILE A 131 2.75 -3.58 -17.70
C ILE A 131 3.33 -3.73 -16.28
N ASN A 132 4.64 -3.57 -16.10
CA ASN A 132 5.28 -3.65 -14.80
C ASN A 132 4.81 -2.52 -13.87
N THR A 133 4.83 -1.26 -14.36
CA THR A 133 4.39 -0.11 -13.56
C THR A 133 2.90 -0.18 -13.23
N TRP A 134 2.08 -0.69 -14.16
CA TRP A 134 0.65 -0.92 -13.94
C TRP A 134 0.41 -2.02 -12.90
N ALA A 135 1.07 -3.17 -13.03
CA ALA A 135 0.89 -4.30 -12.14
C ALA A 135 1.41 -4.02 -10.72
N THR A 136 2.51 -3.28 -10.56
CA THR A 136 3.01 -2.88 -9.24
C THR A 136 2.04 -1.93 -8.54
N MET A 137 1.41 -1.01 -9.27
CA MET A 137 0.36 -0.16 -8.71
C MET A 137 -0.88 -0.96 -8.29
N ILE A 138 -1.28 -1.97 -9.08
CA ILE A 138 -2.33 -2.91 -8.67
C ILE A 138 -1.96 -3.62 -7.37
N MET A 139 -0.70 -4.04 -7.21
CA MET A 139 -0.26 -4.71 -5.98
C MET A 139 -0.27 -3.79 -4.76
N HIS A 140 0.01 -2.51 -4.93
CA HIS A 140 -0.18 -1.51 -3.87
C HIS A 140 -1.62 -1.53 -3.36
N GLU A 141 -2.57 -1.33 -4.27
CA GLU A 141 -3.99 -1.30 -3.93
C GLU A 141 -4.51 -2.67 -3.45
N TYR A 142 -4.01 -3.76 -4.05
CA TYR A 142 -4.35 -5.11 -3.60
C TYR A 142 -3.89 -5.35 -2.16
N PHE A 143 -2.75 -4.76 -1.78
CA PHE A 143 -2.25 -4.83 -0.42
C PHE A 143 -3.15 -4.08 0.58
N HIS A 144 -3.76 -2.96 0.20
CA HIS A 144 -4.80 -2.35 1.01
C HIS A 144 -5.97 -3.30 1.26
N GLY A 145 -6.36 -4.08 0.26
CA GLY A 145 -7.37 -5.12 0.45
C GLY A 145 -6.96 -6.17 1.50
N PHE A 146 -5.69 -6.59 1.47
CA PHE A 146 -5.13 -7.49 2.48
C PHE A 146 -5.13 -6.86 3.89
N GLN A 147 -4.72 -5.60 4.02
CA GLN A 147 -4.76 -4.85 5.28
C GLN A 147 -6.19 -4.82 5.86
N PHE A 148 -7.18 -4.46 5.04
CA PHE A 148 -8.57 -4.36 5.47
C PHE A 148 -9.23 -5.71 5.78
N LYS A 149 -8.67 -6.82 5.33
CA LYS A 149 -9.09 -8.16 5.81
C LYS A 149 -8.58 -8.48 7.21
N GLN A 150 -7.59 -7.73 7.72
CA GLN A 150 -7.15 -7.86 9.10
C GLN A 150 -8.14 -7.12 10.00
N ARG A 151 -8.99 -7.87 10.70
CA ARG A 151 -10.13 -7.31 11.44
C ARG A 151 -9.74 -6.18 12.40
N GLY A 152 -8.71 -6.38 13.19
CA GLY A 152 -8.25 -5.37 14.15
C GLY A 152 -7.78 -4.08 13.47
N PHE A 153 -7.15 -4.18 12.31
CA PHE A 153 -6.72 -3.02 11.53
C PHE A 153 -7.90 -2.21 11.00
N PHE A 154 -8.92 -2.88 10.45
CA PHE A 154 -10.11 -2.19 9.95
C PHE A 154 -10.86 -1.47 11.06
N GLU A 155 -11.05 -2.12 12.22
CA GLU A 155 -11.72 -1.51 13.37
C GLU A 155 -10.95 -0.26 13.86
N ALA A 156 -9.62 -0.35 13.96
CA ALA A 156 -8.78 0.80 14.31
C ALA A 156 -8.85 1.91 13.26
N TYR A 157 -8.82 1.55 11.97
CA TYR A 157 -8.93 2.48 10.86
C TYR A 157 -10.21 3.31 10.95
N VAL A 158 -11.37 2.66 11.09
CA VAL A 158 -12.66 3.34 11.16
C VAL A 158 -12.72 4.26 12.40
N ALA A 159 -12.28 3.80 13.56
CA ALA A 159 -12.29 4.60 14.78
C ALA A 159 -11.38 5.85 14.62
N ILE A 160 -10.15 5.67 14.19
CA ILE A 160 -9.17 6.77 14.07
C ILE A 160 -9.60 7.81 13.02
N ILE A 161 -10.10 7.35 11.86
CA ILE A 161 -10.55 8.27 10.79
C ILE A 161 -11.83 9.02 11.18
N SER A 162 -12.68 8.45 12.03
CA SER A 162 -13.84 9.16 12.59
C SER A 162 -13.42 10.33 13.47
N ASP A 163 -12.34 10.18 14.24
CA ASP A 163 -11.82 11.22 15.13
C ASP A 163 -10.92 12.23 14.42
N CYS A 164 -10.15 11.76 13.45
CA CYS A 164 -9.22 12.56 12.66
C CYS A 164 -9.35 12.23 11.16
N PRO A 165 -10.18 12.99 10.40
CA PRO A 165 -10.41 12.74 8.98
C PRO A 165 -9.11 12.68 8.16
N GLN A 166 -9.08 11.84 7.13
CA GLN A 166 -7.90 11.58 6.28
C GLN A 166 -7.27 12.85 5.68
N ASP A 167 -8.07 13.88 5.41
CA ASP A 167 -7.59 15.13 4.83
C ASP A 167 -6.94 16.09 5.86
N THR A 168 -6.96 15.75 7.14
CA THR A 168 -6.40 16.58 8.23
C THR A 168 -4.88 16.71 8.11
N LEU A 169 -4.16 15.60 7.96
CA LEU A 169 -2.71 15.60 7.79
C LEU A 169 -2.26 16.33 6.52
N PRO A 170 -2.85 16.05 5.33
CA PRO A 170 -2.58 16.80 4.12
C PRO A 170 -2.86 18.30 4.23
N LYS A 171 -3.89 18.71 4.97
CA LYS A 171 -4.18 20.14 5.21
C LYS A 171 -3.09 20.82 6.03
N PHE A 172 -2.62 20.21 7.12
CA PHE A 172 -1.50 20.76 7.89
C PHE A 172 -0.23 20.89 7.04
N GLN A 173 0.10 19.85 6.28
CA GLN A 173 1.23 19.86 5.35
C GLN A 173 1.14 20.99 4.30
N ALA A 174 -0.06 21.28 3.81
CA ALA A 174 -0.27 22.32 2.80
C ALA A 174 -0.32 23.74 3.38
N GLN A 175 -0.76 23.91 4.62
CA GLN A 175 -1.07 25.22 5.19
C GLN A 175 -0.03 25.76 6.16
N LEU A 176 0.78 24.86 6.77
CA LEU A 176 1.72 25.21 7.84
C LEU A 176 3.16 24.92 7.40
N GLU A 177 3.90 25.95 6.96
CA GLU A 177 5.28 25.76 6.48
C GLU A 177 6.18 25.11 7.53
N TRP A 178 6.11 25.54 8.80
CA TRP A 178 6.89 24.93 9.88
C TRP A 178 6.57 23.43 10.08
N TYR A 179 5.32 22.98 9.82
CA TYR A 179 4.92 21.58 9.89
C TYR A 179 5.58 20.78 8.76
N LYS A 180 5.53 21.32 7.57
CA LYS A 180 6.18 20.73 6.39
C LYS A 180 7.70 20.63 6.57
N GLU A 181 8.34 21.69 7.07
CA GLU A 181 9.79 21.69 7.38
C GLU A 181 10.14 20.63 8.43
N SER A 182 9.36 20.50 9.51
CA SER A 182 9.55 19.47 10.52
C SER A 182 9.48 18.07 9.93
N ILE A 183 8.47 17.78 9.11
CA ILE A 183 8.32 16.50 8.41
C ILE A 183 9.52 16.18 7.50
N GLN A 184 10.03 17.18 6.78
CA GLN A 184 11.22 16.99 5.94
C GLN A 184 12.44 16.63 6.79
N GLN A 185 12.66 17.35 7.89
CA GLN A 185 13.77 17.06 8.82
C GLN A 185 13.62 15.70 9.49
N GLU A 186 12.40 15.32 9.91
CA GLU A 186 12.11 13.98 10.45
C GLU A 186 12.50 12.90 9.43
N ASN A 187 12.08 13.05 8.18
CA ASN A 187 12.38 12.08 7.12
C ASN A 187 13.89 12.03 6.79
N GLU A 188 14.58 13.17 6.81
CA GLU A 188 16.05 13.19 6.66
C GLU A 188 16.76 12.43 7.78
N LEU A 189 16.26 12.52 9.02
CA LEU A 189 16.80 11.75 10.15
C LEU A 189 16.57 10.26 9.98
N LEU A 190 15.41 9.84 9.47
CA LEU A 190 15.15 8.43 9.12
C LEU A 190 16.14 7.93 8.05
N LEU A 191 16.35 8.71 6.98
CA LEU A 191 17.29 8.34 5.91
C LEU A 191 18.71 8.24 6.46
N LYS A 192 19.18 9.20 7.30
CA LYS A 192 20.47 9.12 7.96
C LYS A 192 20.60 7.89 8.86
N ALA A 193 19.52 7.51 9.57
CA ALA A 193 19.52 6.28 10.38
C ALA A 193 19.63 5.02 9.50
N ILE A 194 18.94 5.00 8.36
CA ILE A 194 19.03 3.90 7.39
C ILE A 194 20.45 3.81 6.80
N ASP A 195 21.09 4.92 6.51
CA ASP A 195 22.44 4.96 5.91
C ASP A 195 23.57 4.80 6.93
N ALA A 196 23.29 4.95 8.23
CA ALA A 196 24.30 4.83 9.28
C ALA A 196 24.99 3.45 9.27
N LEU A 197 26.32 3.46 9.36
CA LEU A 197 27.14 2.24 9.33
C LEU A 197 27.32 1.61 10.72
N ASP A 198 27.19 2.40 11.77
CA ASP A 198 27.30 1.94 13.15
C ASP A 198 25.98 2.15 13.92
N LEU A 199 25.79 1.32 14.96
CA LEU A 199 24.57 1.29 15.74
C LEU A 199 24.38 2.55 16.60
N ASP A 200 25.45 3.15 17.11
CA ASP A 200 25.35 4.31 17.99
C ASP A 200 24.90 5.55 17.22
N ALA A 201 25.47 5.77 16.01
CA ALA A 201 25.00 6.82 15.10
C ALA A 201 23.54 6.59 14.68
N MET A 202 23.17 5.36 14.35
CA MET A 202 21.80 5.01 14.03
C MET A 202 20.84 5.34 15.17
N LYS A 203 21.16 4.92 16.40
CA LYS A 203 20.37 5.23 17.60
C LYS A 203 20.28 6.74 17.86
N ALA A 204 21.36 7.50 17.62
CA ALA A 204 21.35 8.95 17.77
C ALA A 204 20.36 9.61 16.78
N TYR A 205 20.34 9.18 15.51
CA TYR A 205 19.37 9.67 14.52
C TYR A 205 17.95 9.27 14.86
N ILE A 206 17.72 8.05 15.35
CA ILE A 206 16.37 7.60 15.79
C ILE A 206 15.86 8.46 16.95
N ARG A 207 16.70 8.74 17.96
CA ARG A 207 16.32 9.64 19.07
C ARG A 207 15.96 11.03 18.57
N ALA A 208 16.81 11.63 17.74
CA ALA A 208 16.56 12.95 17.19
C ALA A 208 15.25 12.99 16.35
N PHE A 209 14.96 11.94 15.57
CA PHE A 209 13.71 11.79 14.84
C PHE A 209 12.51 11.77 15.78
N LEU A 210 12.54 10.96 16.83
CA LEU A 210 11.43 10.83 17.79
C LEU A 210 11.19 12.14 18.56
N GLU A 211 12.25 12.82 19.01
CA GLU A 211 12.17 14.10 19.70
C GLU A 211 11.55 15.20 18.81
N LEU A 212 11.98 15.29 17.56
CA LEU A 212 11.44 16.26 16.60
C LEU A 212 9.96 15.99 16.30
N ARG A 213 9.60 14.73 16.10
CA ARG A 213 8.22 14.28 15.87
C ARG A 213 7.31 14.59 17.07
N ASP A 214 7.75 14.28 18.28
CA ASP A 214 6.97 14.57 19.49
C ASP A 214 6.77 16.07 19.68
N SER A 215 7.79 16.89 19.41
CA SER A 215 7.70 18.36 19.44
C SER A 215 6.68 18.88 18.41
N ARG A 216 6.71 18.38 17.18
CA ARG A 216 5.74 18.78 16.14
C ARG A 216 4.31 18.41 16.53
N ARG A 217 4.07 17.18 17.01
CA ARG A 217 2.75 16.72 17.45
C ARG A 217 2.22 17.54 18.62
N THR A 218 3.07 17.83 19.61
CA THR A 218 2.73 18.70 20.73
C THR A 218 2.30 20.10 20.26
N LYS A 219 3.06 20.70 19.35
CA LYS A 219 2.75 22.02 18.79
C LYS A 219 1.42 22.03 18.01
N ILE A 220 1.09 21.00 17.24
CA ILE A 220 -0.22 20.89 16.58
C ILE A 220 -1.34 20.80 17.62
N LYS A 221 -1.16 19.98 18.63
CA LYS A 221 -2.16 19.83 19.70
C LYS A 221 -2.44 21.15 20.44
N GLU A 222 -1.40 21.89 20.72
CA GLU A 222 -1.52 23.21 21.37
C GLU A 222 -2.24 24.25 20.49
N LEU A 223 -2.02 24.22 19.17
CA LEU A 223 -2.64 25.16 18.22
C LEU A 223 -4.13 24.88 17.96
N GLY A 224 -4.54 23.63 17.89
CA GLY A 224 -5.88 23.26 17.43
C GLY A 224 -6.60 22.26 18.32
N ASN A 225 -6.04 21.88 19.46
CA ASN A 225 -6.53 20.80 20.33
C ASN A 225 -6.76 19.46 19.59
N THR A 226 -6.06 19.26 18.46
CA THR A 226 -6.15 18.06 17.63
C THR A 226 -4.97 17.14 17.92
N ASP A 227 -5.22 15.93 18.37
CA ASP A 227 -4.20 14.89 18.50
C ASP A 227 -4.13 14.07 17.21
N ILE A 228 -3.08 14.29 16.45
CA ILE A 228 -2.86 13.62 15.14
C ILE A 228 -2.07 12.33 15.25
N THR A 229 -1.64 11.95 16.45
CA THR A 229 -0.65 10.85 16.64
C THR A 229 -1.14 9.54 16.05
N SER A 230 -2.34 9.10 16.42
CA SER A 230 -2.90 7.83 15.91
C SER A 230 -3.21 7.88 14.42
N ALA A 231 -3.69 9.03 13.92
CA ALA A 231 -3.98 9.19 12.50
C ALA A 231 -2.70 9.12 11.66
N GLU A 232 -1.62 9.75 12.10
CA GLU A 232 -0.33 9.72 11.42
C GLU A 232 0.25 8.30 11.40
N GLN A 233 0.27 7.62 12.55
CA GLN A 233 0.73 6.23 12.66
C GLN A 233 -0.10 5.28 11.77
N LEU A 234 -1.42 5.44 11.78
CA LEU A 234 -2.31 4.67 10.90
C LEU A 234 -1.99 4.87 9.43
N MET A 235 -1.84 6.13 8.99
CA MET A 235 -1.55 6.44 7.58
C MET A 235 -0.14 5.98 7.18
N GLU A 236 0.83 6.05 8.06
CA GLU A 236 2.18 5.50 7.82
C GLU A 236 2.14 3.98 7.64
N ILE A 237 1.33 3.28 8.42
CA ILE A 237 1.13 1.83 8.24
C ILE A 237 0.40 1.57 6.94
N THR A 238 -0.73 2.23 6.70
CA THR A 238 -1.57 1.98 5.53
C THR A 238 -0.78 2.19 4.24
N GLU A 239 -0.30 3.41 4.03
CA GLU A 239 0.31 3.82 2.76
C GLU A 239 1.79 3.44 2.67
N GLY A 240 2.49 3.50 3.80
CA GLY A 240 3.91 3.15 3.85
C GLY A 240 4.16 1.68 3.58
N SER A 241 3.33 0.77 4.11
CA SER A 241 3.51 -0.67 3.86
C SER A 241 3.04 -1.07 2.45
N ALA A 242 2.02 -0.42 1.88
CA ALA A 242 1.65 -0.63 0.49
C ALA A 242 2.77 -0.17 -0.47
N ARG A 243 3.41 0.97 -0.18
CA ARG A 243 4.61 1.42 -0.91
C ARG A 243 5.80 0.49 -0.73
N TYR A 244 5.94 -0.12 0.44
CA TYR A 244 6.97 -1.13 0.70
C TYR A 244 6.79 -2.35 -0.21
N ILE A 245 5.56 -2.81 -0.44
CA ILE A 245 5.26 -3.88 -1.41
C ILE A 245 5.64 -3.47 -2.84
N GLU A 246 5.29 -2.25 -3.28
CA GLU A 246 5.73 -1.74 -4.58
C GLU A 246 7.25 -1.76 -4.71
N TYR A 247 7.97 -1.27 -3.71
CA TYR A 247 9.43 -1.25 -3.67
C TYR A 247 10.02 -2.66 -3.83
N ARG A 248 9.51 -3.63 -3.06
CA ARG A 248 9.98 -5.02 -3.14
C ARG A 248 9.70 -5.66 -4.50
N LEU A 249 8.58 -5.31 -5.14
CA LEU A 249 8.29 -5.73 -6.51
C LEU A 249 9.23 -5.11 -7.53
N TYR A 250 9.51 -3.84 -7.43
CA TYR A 250 10.48 -3.17 -8.31
C TYR A 250 11.89 -3.72 -8.16
N ASP A 251 12.30 -4.02 -6.93
CA ASP A 251 13.57 -4.69 -6.65
C ASP A 251 13.59 -6.10 -7.28
N TYR A 252 12.53 -6.88 -7.09
CA TYR A 252 12.37 -8.20 -7.70
C TYR A 252 12.42 -8.17 -9.23
N LEU A 253 11.78 -7.19 -9.85
CA LEU A 253 11.77 -7.00 -11.32
C LEU A 253 13.06 -6.39 -11.86
N GLY A 254 14.02 -6.02 -11.00
CA GLY A 254 15.25 -5.34 -11.42
C GLY A 254 15.02 -3.94 -12.00
N ASN A 255 13.87 -3.33 -11.73
CA ASN A 255 13.43 -2.07 -12.35
C ASN A 255 13.50 -0.88 -11.40
N PHE A 256 14.10 -1.04 -10.21
CA PHE A 256 14.25 0.08 -9.28
C PHE A 256 15.21 1.11 -9.90
N SER A 257 14.68 2.25 -10.26
CA SER A 257 15.41 3.35 -10.88
C SER A 257 15.49 4.57 -9.97
N LEU A 258 16.41 5.49 -10.27
CA LEU A 258 16.51 6.78 -9.58
C LEU A 258 15.19 7.58 -9.55
N ALA A 259 14.30 7.36 -10.53
CA ALA A 259 12.97 7.99 -10.52
C ALA A 259 12.10 7.57 -9.33
N GLN A 260 12.35 6.39 -8.79
CA GLN A 260 11.67 5.87 -7.61
C GLN A 260 12.33 6.26 -6.30
N GLU A 261 13.53 6.82 -6.33
CA GLU A 261 14.15 7.45 -5.16
C GLU A 261 13.26 8.57 -4.59
N LYS A 262 12.43 9.22 -5.43
CA LYS A 262 11.42 10.17 -4.94
C LYS A 262 10.52 9.60 -3.85
N TRP A 263 10.35 8.27 -3.80
CA TRP A 263 9.57 7.61 -2.75
C TRP A 263 10.20 7.70 -1.35
N LEU A 264 11.50 7.92 -1.31
CA LEU A 264 12.25 8.14 -0.06
C LEU A 264 11.95 9.50 0.56
N TYR A 265 11.43 10.44 -0.24
CA TYR A 265 11.26 11.83 0.16
C TYR A 265 9.80 12.21 0.35
N THR A 266 9.55 13.14 1.25
CA THR A 266 8.23 13.67 1.59
C THR A 266 7.76 14.70 0.57
N VAL A 267 7.54 14.26 -0.66
CA VAL A 267 7.07 15.14 -1.75
C VAL A 267 5.56 15.24 -1.74
N GLY A 268 5.04 16.46 -1.81
CA GLY A 268 3.62 16.74 -1.84
C GLY A 268 2.95 16.63 -0.47
N LYS A 269 1.62 16.58 -0.46
CA LYS A 269 0.80 16.68 0.74
C LYS A 269 0.66 15.37 1.55
N ASN A 270 0.99 14.25 0.95
CA ASN A 270 0.80 12.92 1.56
C ASN A 270 2.15 12.35 2.03
N TYR A 271 2.82 13.04 2.92
CA TYR A 271 4.16 12.71 3.40
C TYR A 271 4.28 11.32 4.05
N TYR A 272 3.21 10.83 4.65
CA TYR A 272 3.19 9.54 5.36
C TYR A 272 3.48 8.33 4.46
N TYR A 273 3.35 8.46 3.15
CA TYR A 273 3.85 7.45 2.21
C TYR A 273 5.36 7.23 2.35
N ALA A 274 6.11 8.33 2.40
CA ALA A 274 7.56 8.25 2.50
C ALA A 274 8.03 7.93 3.92
N THR A 275 7.45 8.59 4.94
CA THR A 275 7.86 8.34 6.33
C THR A 275 7.53 6.91 6.77
N GLY A 276 6.33 6.40 6.47
CA GLY A 276 5.94 5.02 6.75
C GLY A 276 6.83 4.01 6.02
N PHE A 277 7.11 4.23 4.73
CA PHE A 277 8.03 3.41 3.96
C PHE A 277 9.45 3.39 4.56
N ASN A 278 9.99 4.53 4.94
CA ASN A 278 11.33 4.61 5.53
C ASN A 278 11.38 4.02 6.94
N LEU A 279 10.30 4.12 7.73
CA LEU A 279 10.18 3.42 9.01
C LEU A 279 10.30 1.90 8.84
N LEU A 280 9.59 1.31 7.87
CA LEU A 280 9.68 -0.13 7.58
C LEU A 280 11.08 -0.54 7.15
N ARG A 281 11.72 0.21 6.25
CA ARG A 281 13.11 -0.04 5.83
C ARG A 281 14.11 0.01 7.00
N LEU A 282 13.92 0.95 7.92
CA LEU A 282 14.76 1.07 9.10
C LEU A 282 14.57 -0.12 10.03
N LEU A 283 13.32 -0.56 10.27
CA LEU A 283 13.03 -1.74 11.09
C LEU A 283 13.57 -3.03 10.48
N ASP A 284 13.50 -3.18 9.16
CA ASP A 284 14.13 -4.30 8.44
C ASP A 284 15.65 -4.31 8.66
N LYS A 285 16.28 -3.16 8.50
CA LYS A 285 17.73 -3.02 8.74
C LYS A 285 18.14 -3.40 10.17
N LEU A 286 17.27 -3.12 11.13
CA LEU A 286 17.45 -3.46 12.55
C LEU A 286 17.11 -4.92 12.87
N GLY A 287 16.55 -5.68 11.91
CA GLY A 287 16.10 -7.04 12.11
C GLY A 287 14.93 -7.16 13.09
N THR A 288 14.11 -6.12 13.19
CA THR A 288 12.98 -6.07 14.13
C THR A 288 11.77 -6.75 13.54
N GLU A 289 11.18 -7.70 14.28
CA GLU A 289 9.92 -8.33 13.89
C GLU A 289 8.73 -7.40 14.19
N TYR A 290 8.02 -6.98 13.16
CA TYR A 290 6.84 -6.11 13.27
C TYR A 290 5.64 -6.62 12.45
N HIS A 291 5.86 -7.47 11.46
CA HIS A 291 4.86 -7.88 10.48
C HIS A 291 3.61 -8.50 11.11
N SER A 292 3.79 -9.32 12.14
CA SER A 292 2.68 -9.99 12.83
C SER A 292 1.80 -9.06 13.67
N ARG A 293 2.30 -7.86 14.01
CA ARG A 293 1.64 -6.93 14.94
C ARG A 293 1.13 -5.65 14.30
N ILE A 294 1.71 -5.24 13.17
CA ILE A 294 1.46 -3.94 12.56
C ILE A 294 -0.03 -3.67 12.24
N PHE A 295 -0.79 -4.72 11.94
CA PHE A 295 -2.23 -4.60 11.66
C PHE A 295 -3.15 -4.84 12.88
N THR A 296 -2.58 -5.11 14.05
CA THR A 296 -3.33 -5.22 15.29
C THR A 296 -3.05 -4.09 16.26
N ASP A 297 -1.91 -3.41 16.08
CA ASP A 297 -1.47 -2.28 16.90
C ASP A 297 -0.83 -1.21 16.03
N VAL A 298 -1.55 -0.11 15.76
CA VAL A 298 -1.07 1.00 14.94
C VAL A 298 0.15 1.72 15.52
N THR A 299 0.46 1.51 16.79
CA THR A 299 1.65 2.09 17.45
C THR A 299 2.93 1.28 17.17
N THR A 300 2.83 0.12 16.53
CA THR A 300 3.91 -0.88 16.41
C THR A 300 5.20 -0.32 15.85
N LEU A 301 5.17 0.46 14.75
CA LEU A 301 6.38 0.96 14.10
C LEU A 301 7.16 1.91 15.02
N GLU A 302 6.47 2.87 15.60
CA GLU A 302 7.11 3.87 16.47
C GLU A 302 7.53 3.27 17.82
N LYS A 303 6.72 2.36 18.39
CA LYS A 303 7.05 1.63 19.61
C LYS A 303 8.32 0.83 19.45
N ALA A 304 8.48 0.12 18.34
CA ALA A 304 9.70 -0.64 18.04
C ALA A 304 10.95 0.28 18.00
N LEU A 305 10.82 1.48 17.38
CA LEU A 305 11.93 2.44 17.38
C LEU A 305 12.23 3.01 18.77
N ARG A 306 11.21 3.29 19.57
CA ARG A 306 11.39 3.78 20.94
C ARG A 306 12.12 2.74 21.82
N GLU A 307 11.76 1.46 21.69
CA GLU A 307 12.43 0.36 22.41
C GLU A 307 13.92 0.24 22.02
N LEU A 308 14.27 0.56 20.78
CA LEU A 308 15.65 0.48 20.29
C LEU A 308 16.50 1.74 20.58
N SER A 309 15.87 2.87 20.85
CA SER A 309 16.56 4.14 21.07
C SER A 309 17.20 4.26 22.46
N TYR A 310 16.89 3.35 23.36
CA TYR A 310 17.49 3.22 24.68
C TYR A 310 18.54 2.10 24.67
#